data_fd23a7e1cd0fc060c4e7362e8cb35257
#
_entry.id   fd23a7e1cd0fc060c4e7362e8cb35257
#
_cell.length_a   1.000
_cell.length_b   1.000
_cell.length_c   1.000
_cell.angle_alpha   90.00
_cell.angle_beta   90.00
_cell.angle_gamma   90.00
#
_symmetry.space_group_name_H-M   'P 1'
#
loop_
_entity.id
_entity.type
_entity.pdbx_description
1 polymer ?
#
loop_
_entity_poly.entity_id
_entity_poly.type
_entity_poly.pdbx_seq_one_letter_code
_entity_poly.pdbx_strand_id
1 'polypeptide(L)'
;MQETFKHAEACWQCGTPAEEDLFCRYCNSLQPPALDYFRFFGLEPRLKLDPEDLQKRYYRLSRLLHPDRYTQKTAREREYSLEATAILNDAYRTLRDPIARAEYVLKREGFESVEPRSKNVDPELLEEVFELNMALEELRSGNEAARPQLEVARDKFLAMRSEIDRDLQDLFEEYDATGSREILERIRRLLDRRRYVQNLVAEVERELAN
;
A
#
# COMPACT_ATOMS: atom_id res chain seq x y z
N MET A 1 9.46 -18.48 -7.78
CA MET A 1 10.33 -18.12 -8.94
C MET A 1 10.36 -16.61 -9.01
N GLN A 2 11.47 -16.01 -8.62
CA GLN A 2 11.68 -14.56 -8.77
C GLN A 2 11.92 -14.32 -10.26
N GLU A 3 10.96 -13.72 -10.95
CA GLU A 3 11.22 -13.13 -12.25
C GLU A 3 12.12 -11.91 -12.04
N THR A 4 13.41 -12.12 -12.16
CA THR A 4 14.39 -11.05 -12.31
C THR A 4 14.13 -10.40 -13.66
N PHE A 5 13.35 -9.32 -13.68
CA PHE A 5 13.20 -8.50 -14.85
C PHE A 5 14.58 -7.91 -15.19
N LYS A 6 15.20 -8.44 -16.23
CA LYS A 6 16.42 -7.88 -16.83
C LYS A 6 16.03 -6.54 -17.43
N HIS A 7 16.47 -5.46 -16.79
CA HIS A 7 16.44 -4.15 -17.44
C HIS A 7 17.21 -4.25 -18.75
N ALA A 8 16.70 -3.63 -19.80
CA ALA A 8 17.36 -3.63 -21.09
C ALA A 8 18.73 -2.95 -20.93
N GLU A 9 19.81 -3.67 -21.18
CA GLU A 9 21.17 -3.13 -21.10
C GLU A 9 21.41 -2.00 -22.13
N ALA A 10 20.53 -1.86 -23.12
CA ALA A 10 20.59 -0.85 -24.17
C ALA A 10 19.20 -0.35 -24.56
N CYS A 11 19.14 0.91 -24.98
CA CYS A 11 17.92 1.50 -25.52
C CYS A 11 17.43 0.69 -26.73
N TRP A 12 16.17 0.27 -26.71
CA TRP A 12 15.59 -0.54 -27.77
C TRP A 12 15.54 0.17 -29.14
N GLN A 13 15.58 1.53 -29.15
CA GLN A 13 15.47 2.35 -30.35
C GLN A 13 16.85 2.69 -30.98
N CYS A 14 17.82 3.14 -30.16
CA CYS A 14 19.10 3.64 -30.67
C CYS A 14 20.31 2.78 -30.29
N GLY A 15 20.12 1.74 -29.48
CA GLY A 15 21.19 0.82 -29.04
C GLY A 15 22.20 1.39 -28.04
N THR A 16 22.07 2.66 -27.62
CA THR A 16 22.95 3.21 -26.59
C THR A 16 22.67 2.59 -25.23
N PRO A 17 23.67 2.52 -24.31
CA PRO A 17 23.43 2.03 -22.98
C PRO A 17 22.21 2.69 -22.34
N ALA A 18 21.24 1.90 -21.90
CA ALA A 18 20.05 2.41 -21.28
C ALA A 18 20.37 2.68 -19.80
N GLU A 19 20.17 3.92 -19.39
CA GLU A 19 19.94 4.20 -17.99
C GLU A 19 18.47 3.84 -17.71
N GLU A 20 18.21 3.51 -16.44
CA GLU A 20 16.89 3.03 -16.02
C GLU A 20 15.84 4.16 -15.95
N ASP A 21 15.92 5.11 -16.87
CA ASP A 21 15.00 6.25 -17.02
C ASP A 21 13.82 5.87 -17.92
N LEU A 22 12.67 6.51 -17.70
CA LEU A 22 11.48 6.33 -18.56
C LEU A 22 11.72 6.73 -20.02
N PHE A 23 12.68 7.60 -20.27
CA PHE A 23 13.02 8.09 -21.61
C PHE A 23 14.51 7.96 -21.86
N CYS A 24 14.87 7.48 -23.04
CA CYS A 24 16.27 7.43 -23.44
C CYS A 24 16.84 8.86 -23.52
N ARG A 25 17.98 9.10 -22.88
CA ARG A 25 18.66 10.41 -22.90
C ARG A 25 19.14 10.85 -24.28
N TYR A 26 19.38 9.91 -25.19
CA TYR A 26 19.94 10.18 -26.51
C TYR A 26 18.89 10.36 -27.61
N CYS A 27 17.89 9.48 -27.65
CA CYS A 27 16.87 9.52 -28.71
C CYS A 27 15.47 9.91 -28.18
N ASN A 28 15.33 10.11 -26.88
CA ASN A 28 14.07 10.47 -26.21
C ASN A 28 12.90 9.50 -26.46
N SER A 29 13.20 8.25 -26.88
CA SER A 29 12.16 7.21 -26.98
C SER A 29 11.74 6.73 -25.61
N LEU A 30 10.46 6.41 -25.44
CA LEU A 30 9.93 5.81 -24.23
C LEU A 30 10.53 4.42 -24.04
N GLN A 31 11.05 4.13 -22.87
CA GLN A 31 11.65 2.87 -22.49
C GLN A 31 10.65 1.97 -21.75
N PRO A 32 10.93 0.67 -21.60
CA PRO A 32 10.12 -0.21 -20.76
C PRO A 32 9.99 0.38 -19.34
N PRO A 33 8.77 0.50 -18.80
CA PRO A 33 8.58 1.10 -17.49
C PRO A 33 9.17 0.24 -16.37
N ALA A 34 9.79 0.88 -15.37
CA ALA A 34 10.22 0.21 -14.16
C ALA A 34 9.02 -0.22 -13.31
N LEU A 35 9.10 -1.42 -12.70
CA LEU A 35 8.04 -1.93 -11.82
C LEU A 35 8.16 -1.44 -10.38
N ASP A 36 9.32 -0.90 -9.97
CA ASP A 36 9.47 -0.29 -8.65
C ASP A 36 8.78 1.07 -8.63
N TYR A 37 7.79 1.22 -7.76
CA TYR A 37 6.93 2.41 -7.70
C TYR A 37 7.67 3.67 -7.28
N PHE A 38 8.61 3.58 -6.34
CA PHE A 38 9.42 4.73 -5.93
C PHE A 38 10.30 5.21 -7.08
N ARG A 39 10.96 4.27 -7.71
CA ARG A 39 11.81 4.55 -8.87
C ARG A 39 11.01 5.13 -10.03
N PHE A 40 9.83 4.57 -10.32
CA PHE A 40 8.93 5.09 -11.36
C PHE A 40 8.59 6.57 -11.16
N PHE A 41 8.42 6.98 -9.91
CA PHE A 41 8.17 8.38 -9.54
C PHE A 41 9.46 9.21 -9.41
N GLY A 42 10.65 8.62 -9.50
CA GLY A 42 11.92 9.27 -9.21
C GLY A 42 12.03 9.69 -7.73
N LEU A 43 11.55 8.82 -6.84
CA LEU A 43 11.58 9.00 -5.39
C LEU A 43 12.54 8.01 -4.75
N GLU A 44 13.17 8.41 -3.65
CA GLU A 44 13.81 7.47 -2.75
C GLU A 44 12.75 6.66 -1.98
N PRO A 45 13.01 5.37 -1.68
CA PRO A 45 12.12 4.56 -0.89
C PRO A 45 12.01 5.08 0.54
N ARG A 46 10.85 5.64 0.89
CA ARG A 46 10.54 6.18 2.22
C ARG A 46 9.11 5.89 2.60
N LEU A 47 8.89 5.72 3.89
CA LEU A 47 7.54 5.54 4.45
C LEU A 47 6.80 6.88 4.65
N LYS A 48 7.52 7.98 4.80
CA LYS A 48 6.94 9.33 4.82
C LYS A 48 7.23 10.02 3.50
N LEU A 49 6.18 10.34 2.76
CA LEU A 49 6.24 11.09 1.50
C LEU A 49 5.43 12.39 1.65
N ASP A 50 5.89 13.42 0.98
CA ASP A 50 5.11 14.65 0.80
C ASP A 50 3.97 14.39 -0.21
N PRO A 51 2.70 14.50 0.23
CA PRO A 51 1.55 14.24 -0.64
C PRO A 51 1.47 15.21 -1.82
N GLU A 52 1.88 16.46 -1.63
CA GLU A 52 1.84 17.47 -2.69
C GLU A 52 2.91 17.20 -3.75
N ASP A 53 4.14 16.84 -3.34
CA ASP A 53 5.20 16.48 -4.30
C ASP A 53 4.82 15.22 -5.09
N LEU A 54 4.29 14.19 -4.42
CA LEU A 54 3.80 12.98 -5.07
C LEU A 54 2.71 13.30 -6.11
N GLN A 55 1.75 14.16 -5.75
CA GLN A 55 0.66 14.57 -6.64
C GLN A 55 1.18 15.38 -7.84
N LYS A 56 2.12 16.31 -7.63
CA LYS A 56 2.75 17.08 -8.71
C LYS A 56 3.48 16.16 -9.70
N ARG A 57 4.21 15.16 -9.19
CA ARG A 57 4.88 14.15 -10.03
C ARG A 57 3.88 13.30 -10.80
N TYR A 58 2.79 12.86 -10.17
CA TYR A 58 1.71 12.12 -10.83
C TYR A 58 1.15 12.89 -12.02
N TYR A 59 0.75 14.16 -11.85
CA TYR A 59 0.21 14.96 -12.95
C TYR A 59 1.22 15.21 -14.07
N ARG A 60 2.50 15.42 -13.71
CA ARG A 60 3.56 15.56 -14.70
C ARG A 60 3.72 14.28 -15.53
N LEU A 61 3.85 13.13 -14.89
CA LEU A 61 4.01 11.84 -15.55
C LEU A 61 2.76 11.45 -16.35
N SER A 62 1.56 11.68 -15.84
CA SER A 62 0.30 11.44 -16.53
C SER A 62 0.23 12.18 -17.87
N ARG A 63 0.66 13.44 -17.91
CA ARG A 63 0.75 14.20 -19.17
C ARG A 63 1.81 13.66 -20.13
N LEU A 64 2.96 13.23 -19.61
CA LEU A 64 4.07 12.72 -20.43
C LEU A 64 3.77 11.36 -21.02
N LEU A 65 3.11 10.49 -20.27
CA LEU A 65 2.86 9.09 -20.60
C LEU A 65 1.50 8.84 -21.26
N HIS A 66 0.65 9.88 -21.40
CA HIS A 66 -0.71 9.74 -21.90
C HIS A 66 -0.76 9.07 -23.28
N PRO A 67 -1.54 7.99 -23.47
CA PRO A 67 -1.56 7.24 -24.73
C PRO A 67 -1.85 8.07 -25.97
N ASP A 68 -2.65 9.14 -25.87
CA ASP A 68 -2.95 10.03 -27.00
C ASP A 68 -1.70 10.68 -27.59
N ARG A 69 -0.65 10.86 -26.80
CA ARG A 69 0.63 11.41 -27.28
C ARG A 69 1.42 10.43 -28.13
N TYR A 70 1.07 9.15 -28.06
CA TYR A 70 1.77 8.05 -28.73
C TYR A 70 0.99 7.47 -29.91
N THR A 71 -0.18 8.04 -30.26
CA THR A 71 -1.01 7.57 -31.38
C THR A 71 -0.26 7.52 -32.71
N GLN A 72 0.65 8.49 -32.94
CA GLN A 72 1.48 8.59 -34.12
C GLN A 72 2.91 8.01 -33.93
N LYS A 73 3.15 7.37 -32.80
CA LYS A 73 4.44 6.75 -32.48
C LYS A 73 4.48 5.28 -32.89
N THR A 74 5.63 4.63 -32.71
CA THR A 74 5.81 3.21 -33.00
C THR A 74 4.85 2.34 -32.19
N ALA A 75 4.56 1.12 -32.67
CA ALA A 75 3.73 0.17 -31.93
C ALA A 75 4.28 -0.10 -30.52
N ARG A 76 5.61 -0.20 -30.41
CA ARG A 76 6.30 -0.43 -29.14
C ARG A 76 6.16 0.74 -28.17
N GLU A 77 6.29 1.99 -28.64
CA GLU A 77 6.07 3.16 -27.77
C GLU A 77 4.61 3.29 -27.32
N ARG A 78 3.65 2.89 -28.16
CA ARG A 78 2.24 2.84 -27.77
C ARG A 78 1.99 1.82 -26.65
N GLU A 79 2.57 0.62 -26.80
CA GLU A 79 2.50 -0.43 -25.78
C GLU A 79 3.10 0.03 -24.46
N TYR A 80 4.33 0.57 -24.48
CA TYR A 80 4.97 1.10 -23.27
C TYR A 80 4.21 2.26 -22.63
N SER A 81 3.56 3.12 -23.43
CA SER A 81 2.72 4.20 -22.91
C SER A 81 1.49 3.66 -22.14
N LEU A 82 0.83 2.63 -22.66
CA LEU A 82 -0.30 1.98 -21.98
C LEU A 82 0.15 1.31 -20.69
N GLU A 83 1.23 0.55 -20.72
CA GLU A 83 1.81 -0.13 -19.55
C GLU A 83 2.27 0.89 -18.51
N ALA A 84 3.02 1.92 -18.91
CA ALA A 84 3.49 2.97 -18.01
C ALA A 84 2.32 3.75 -17.38
N THR A 85 1.22 3.97 -18.11
CA THR A 85 0.03 4.62 -17.55
C THR A 85 -0.66 3.74 -16.52
N ALA A 86 -0.74 2.44 -16.73
CA ALA A 86 -1.28 1.50 -15.75
C ALA A 86 -0.43 1.47 -14.47
N ILE A 87 0.90 1.33 -14.62
CA ILE A 87 1.85 1.36 -13.50
C ILE A 87 1.77 2.68 -12.74
N LEU A 88 1.70 3.83 -13.46
CA LEU A 88 1.57 5.14 -12.86
C LEU A 88 0.37 5.24 -11.91
N ASN A 89 -0.79 4.74 -12.34
CA ASN A 89 -2.02 4.78 -11.56
C ASN A 89 -1.93 3.86 -10.33
N ASP A 90 -1.41 2.66 -10.49
CA ASP A 90 -1.23 1.71 -9.40
C ASP A 90 -0.20 2.20 -8.38
N ALA A 91 0.92 2.72 -8.85
CA ALA A 91 1.97 3.29 -8.02
C ALA A 91 1.46 4.52 -7.24
N TYR A 92 0.72 5.42 -7.90
CA TYR A 92 0.13 6.57 -7.21
C TYR A 92 -0.86 6.16 -6.13
N ARG A 93 -1.77 5.22 -6.43
CA ARG A 93 -2.75 4.70 -5.46
C ARG A 93 -2.06 4.07 -4.25
N THR A 94 -1.00 3.29 -4.49
CA THR A 94 -0.23 2.64 -3.42
C THR A 94 0.59 3.64 -2.60
N LEU A 95 1.34 4.53 -3.27
CA LEU A 95 2.26 5.43 -2.58
C LEU A 95 1.55 6.56 -1.84
N ARG A 96 0.36 6.99 -2.26
CA ARG A 96 -0.39 8.04 -1.56
C ARG A 96 -1.01 7.59 -0.24
N ASP A 97 -1.32 6.30 -0.11
CA ASP A 97 -1.88 5.73 1.11
C ASP A 97 -0.74 5.25 2.03
N PRO A 98 -0.62 5.75 3.27
CA PRO A 98 0.48 5.38 4.16
C PRO A 98 0.53 3.88 4.49
N ILE A 99 -0.63 3.23 4.61
CA ILE A 99 -0.72 1.80 4.94
C ILE A 99 -0.35 0.95 3.74
N ALA A 100 -0.94 1.22 2.57
CA ALA A 100 -0.59 0.52 1.33
C ALA A 100 0.89 0.70 0.95
N ARG A 101 1.45 1.90 1.18
CA ARG A 101 2.87 2.17 1.00
C ARG A 101 3.75 1.35 1.94
N ALA A 102 3.38 1.25 3.22
CA ALA A 102 4.12 0.43 4.18
C ALA A 102 4.06 -1.06 3.81
N GLU A 103 2.90 -1.57 3.38
CA GLU A 103 2.77 -2.95 2.87
C GLU A 103 3.64 -3.17 1.62
N TYR A 104 3.69 -2.18 0.71
CA TYR A 104 4.54 -2.23 -0.47
C TYR A 104 6.03 -2.27 -0.11
N VAL A 105 6.49 -1.43 0.85
CA VAL A 105 7.88 -1.44 1.33
C VAL A 105 8.22 -2.79 1.98
N LEU A 106 7.35 -3.33 2.84
CA LEU A 106 7.54 -4.65 3.43
C LEU A 106 7.72 -5.73 2.37
N LYS A 107 6.85 -5.76 1.36
CA LYS A 107 6.95 -6.72 0.24
C LYS A 107 8.27 -6.56 -0.52
N ARG A 108 8.68 -5.33 -0.79
CA ARG A 108 9.94 -5.01 -1.46
C ARG A 108 11.15 -5.50 -0.68
N GLU A 109 11.12 -5.37 0.65
CA GLU A 109 12.18 -5.83 1.57
C GLU A 109 12.10 -7.33 1.90
N GLY A 110 11.26 -8.08 1.17
CA GLY A 110 11.15 -9.53 1.26
C GLY A 110 10.33 -10.05 2.44
N PHE A 111 9.51 -9.21 3.04
CA PHE A 111 8.52 -9.67 4.00
C PHE A 111 7.33 -10.25 3.24
N GLU A 112 7.13 -11.54 3.33
CA GLU A 112 5.94 -12.17 2.78
C GLU A 112 4.69 -11.70 3.55
N SER A 113 3.60 -11.50 2.81
CA SER A 113 2.28 -11.30 3.41
C SER A 113 1.89 -12.59 4.10
N VAL A 114 2.13 -12.67 5.39
CA VAL A 114 1.65 -13.79 6.20
C VAL A 114 0.18 -13.51 6.49
N GLU A 115 -0.70 -14.45 6.10
CA GLU A 115 -2.06 -14.44 6.61
C GLU A 115 -2.04 -14.28 8.14
N PRO A 116 -2.94 -13.49 8.72
CA PRO A 116 -2.97 -13.28 10.18
C PRO A 116 -3.07 -14.63 10.86
N ARG A 117 -1.94 -15.17 11.28
CA ARG A 117 -1.94 -16.33 12.17
C ARG A 117 -2.35 -15.80 13.53
N SER A 118 -3.53 -16.18 13.97
CA SER A 118 -4.14 -15.89 15.27
C SER A 118 -3.28 -16.26 16.52
N LYS A 119 -2.00 -16.54 16.33
CA LYS A 119 -1.13 -17.07 17.38
C LYS A 119 -0.55 -16.04 18.34
N ASN A 120 -0.72 -14.74 18.12
CA ASN A 120 -0.21 -13.67 18.98
C ASN A 120 -1.24 -12.55 19.16
N VAL A 121 -2.47 -12.89 19.45
CA VAL A 121 -3.47 -11.90 19.87
C VAL A 121 -3.22 -11.60 21.34
N ASP A 122 -3.15 -10.32 21.67
CA ASP A 122 -3.03 -9.83 23.03
C ASP A 122 -4.15 -10.43 23.89
N PRO A 123 -3.88 -10.96 25.11
CA PRO A 123 -4.91 -11.51 25.98
C PRO A 123 -6.08 -10.55 26.25
N GLU A 124 -5.80 -9.24 26.41
CA GLU A 124 -6.84 -8.22 26.60
C GLU A 124 -7.74 -8.12 25.36
N LEU A 125 -7.17 -8.16 24.16
CA LEU A 125 -7.93 -8.16 22.91
C LEU A 125 -8.76 -9.44 22.75
N LEU A 126 -8.30 -10.58 23.25
CA LEU A 126 -9.08 -11.84 23.23
C LEU A 126 -10.35 -11.75 24.07
N GLU A 127 -10.27 -11.13 25.26
CA GLU A 127 -11.44 -10.94 26.14
C GLU A 127 -12.47 -10.03 25.46
N GLU A 128 -12.02 -8.90 24.89
CA GLU A 128 -12.88 -7.98 24.15
C GLU A 128 -13.54 -8.62 22.92
N VAL A 129 -12.81 -9.46 22.20
CA VAL A 129 -13.36 -10.21 21.06
C VAL A 129 -14.39 -11.26 21.52
N PHE A 130 -14.17 -11.89 22.67
CA PHE A 130 -15.14 -12.82 23.23
C PHE A 130 -16.45 -12.11 23.61
N GLU A 131 -16.37 -10.98 24.34
CA GLU A 131 -17.55 -10.17 24.68
C GLU A 131 -18.28 -9.68 23.42
N LEU A 132 -17.53 -9.23 22.41
CA LEU A 132 -18.10 -8.84 21.13
C LEU A 132 -18.87 -9.98 20.47
N ASN A 133 -18.29 -11.17 20.38
CA ASN A 133 -18.95 -12.32 19.76
C ASN A 133 -20.24 -12.71 20.48
N MET A 134 -20.27 -12.62 21.82
CA MET A 134 -21.50 -12.86 22.59
C MET A 134 -22.58 -11.82 22.24
N ALA A 135 -22.23 -10.53 22.21
CA ALA A 135 -23.19 -9.48 21.88
C ALA A 135 -23.69 -9.58 20.42
N LEU A 136 -22.83 -9.98 19.50
CA LEU A 136 -23.21 -10.25 18.10
C LEU A 136 -24.22 -11.42 18.01
N GLU A 137 -24.00 -12.50 18.74
CA GLU A 137 -24.89 -13.65 18.75
C GLU A 137 -26.25 -13.29 19.37
N GLU A 138 -26.27 -12.49 20.44
CA GLU A 138 -27.50 -11.98 21.03
C GLU A 138 -28.29 -11.12 20.05
N LEU A 139 -27.66 -10.17 19.37
CA LEU A 139 -28.33 -9.34 18.37
C LEU A 139 -28.91 -10.18 17.22
N ARG A 140 -28.12 -11.15 16.71
CA ARG A 140 -28.54 -12.08 15.65
C ARG A 140 -29.72 -12.97 16.08
N SER A 141 -29.86 -13.25 17.36
CA SER A 141 -31.01 -13.98 17.92
C SER A 141 -32.25 -13.11 18.14
N GLY A 142 -32.18 -11.81 17.82
CA GLY A 142 -33.27 -10.85 17.94
C GLY A 142 -33.30 -10.07 19.25
N ASN A 143 -32.24 -10.16 20.07
CA ASN A 143 -32.11 -9.36 21.29
C ASN A 143 -31.57 -7.97 21.00
N GLU A 144 -32.47 -7.01 20.69
CA GLU A 144 -32.11 -5.61 20.41
C GLU A 144 -31.43 -4.91 21.60
N ALA A 145 -31.52 -5.45 22.83
CA ALA A 145 -30.85 -4.89 24.00
C ALA A 145 -29.32 -5.02 23.90
N ALA A 146 -28.77 -5.86 23.00
CA ALA A 146 -27.34 -5.98 22.76
C ALA A 146 -26.78 -4.86 21.86
N ARG A 147 -27.61 -4.10 21.12
CA ARG A 147 -27.18 -3.04 20.21
C ARG A 147 -26.28 -1.97 20.86
N PRO A 148 -26.60 -1.40 22.04
CA PRO A 148 -25.71 -0.44 22.68
C PRO A 148 -24.33 -1.00 23.05
N GLN A 149 -24.24 -2.30 23.37
CA GLN A 149 -22.96 -2.96 23.67
C GLN A 149 -22.08 -3.04 22.40
N LEU A 150 -22.68 -3.34 21.25
CA LEU A 150 -21.98 -3.36 19.96
C LEU A 150 -21.51 -1.96 19.54
N GLU A 151 -22.28 -0.92 19.82
CA GLU A 151 -21.87 0.47 19.56
C GLU A 151 -20.65 0.85 20.41
N VAL A 152 -20.64 0.49 21.69
CA VAL A 152 -19.50 0.71 22.60
C VAL A 152 -18.27 -0.09 22.13
N ALA A 153 -18.44 -1.34 21.74
CA ALA A 153 -17.36 -2.18 21.22
C ALA A 153 -16.77 -1.58 19.92
N ARG A 154 -17.64 -1.14 18.97
CA ARG A 154 -17.19 -0.45 17.76
C ARG A 154 -16.32 0.77 18.09
N ASP A 155 -16.78 1.64 18.99
CA ASP A 155 -16.07 2.87 19.32
C ASP A 155 -14.71 2.55 19.98
N LYS A 156 -14.64 1.50 20.81
CA LYS A 156 -13.41 1.00 21.40
C LYS A 156 -12.41 0.49 20.35
N PHE A 157 -12.87 -0.32 19.39
CA PHE A 157 -12.01 -0.79 18.29
C PHE A 157 -11.58 0.34 17.35
N LEU A 158 -12.42 1.35 17.12
CA LEU A 158 -12.03 2.55 16.36
C LEU A 158 -10.94 3.34 17.08
N ALA A 159 -11.04 3.49 18.42
CA ALA A 159 -10.00 4.12 19.21
C ALA A 159 -8.68 3.33 19.15
N MET A 160 -8.73 2.01 19.32
CA MET A 160 -7.56 1.13 19.20
C MET A 160 -6.90 1.24 17.82
N ARG A 161 -7.69 1.26 16.73
CA ARG A 161 -7.15 1.47 15.39
C ARG A 161 -6.43 2.82 15.26
N SER A 162 -6.99 3.87 15.86
CA SER A 162 -6.39 5.21 15.83
C SER A 162 -5.06 5.26 16.59
N GLU A 163 -4.93 4.49 17.67
CA GLU A 163 -3.66 4.34 18.41
C GLU A 163 -2.61 3.61 17.56
N ILE A 164 -2.99 2.49 16.95
CA ILE A 164 -2.12 1.75 16.03
C ILE A 164 -1.66 2.66 14.88
N ASP A 165 -2.55 3.49 14.33
CA ASP A 165 -2.21 4.41 13.24
C ASP A 165 -1.18 5.47 13.68
N ARG A 166 -1.24 5.95 14.94
CA ARG A 166 -0.22 6.85 15.51
C ARG A 166 1.12 6.15 15.70
N ASP A 167 1.12 4.97 16.32
CA ASP A 167 2.34 4.18 16.52
C ASP A 167 3.03 3.86 15.18
N LEU A 168 2.25 3.58 14.14
CA LEU A 168 2.78 3.37 12.79
C LEU A 168 3.47 4.62 12.24
N GLN A 169 2.92 5.83 12.47
CA GLN A 169 3.55 7.06 12.01
C GLN A 169 4.92 7.29 12.67
N ASP A 170 5.04 7.00 13.96
CA ASP A 170 6.30 7.11 14.70
C ASP A 170 7.33 6.10 14.14
N LEU A 171 6.90 4.86 13.90
CA LEU A 171 7.77 3.84 13.30
C LEU A 171 8.17 4.16 11.85
N PHE A 172 7.33 4.85 11.08
CA PHE A 172 7.68 5.30 9.74
C PHE A 172 8.81 6.32 9.77
N GLU A 173 8.79 7.26 10.72
CA GLU A 173 9.88 8.21 10.93
C GLU A 173 11.17 7.51 11.35
N GLU A 174 11.07 6.58 12.30
CA GLU A 174 12.21 5.81 12.79
C GLU A 174 12.85 4.96 11.68
N TYR A 175 12.02 4.32 10.84
CA TYR A 175 12.51 3.56 9.70
C TYR A 175 13.20 4.45 8.66
N ASP A 176 12.58 5.57 8.30
CA ASP A 176 13.15 6.50 7.31
C ASP A 176 14.48 7.12 7.76
N ALA A 177 14.71 7.18 9.09
CA ALA A 177 15.95 7.66 9.67
C ALA A 177 17.04 6.58 9.76
N THR A 178 16.67 5.30 9.94
CA THR A 178 17.62 4.23 10.30
C THR A 178 17.77 3.15 9.23
N GLY A 179 16.75 2.91 8.42
CA GLY A 179 16.68 1.76 7.50
C GLY A 179 16.62 0.40 8.20
N SER A 180 16.31 0.36 9.51
CA SER A 180 16.43 -0.85 10.32
C SER A 180 15.37 -1.91 9.96
N ARG A 181 15.83 -3.13 9.70
CA ARG A 181 14.96 -4.28 9.46
C ARG A 181 14.10 -4.63 10.68
N GLU A 182 14.58 -4.38 11.88
CA GLU A 182 13.83 -4.60 13.12
C GLU A 182 12.59 -3.68 13.20
N ILE A 183 12.73 -2.44 12.74
CA ILE A 183 11.59 -1.50 12.65
C ILE A 183 10.56 -2.01 11.65
N LEU A 184 10.97 -2.53 10.50
CA LEU A 184 10.03 -3.15 9.55
C LEU A 184 9.28 -4.34 10.15
N GLU A 185 9.92 -5.14 11.00
CA GLU A 185 9.24 -6.23 11.71
C GLU A 185 8.19 -5.71 12.70
N ARG A 186 8.47 -4.59 13.38
CA ARG A 186 7.49 -3.91 14.25
C ARG A 186 6.33 -3.34 13.44
N ILE A 187 6.61 -2.66 12.33
CA ILE A 187 5.60 -2.15 11.40
C ILE A 187 4.70 -3.30 10.91
N ARG A 188 5.28 -4.42 10.48
CA ARG A 188 4.52 -5.59 10.04
C ARG A 188 3.54 -6.08 11.11
N ARG A 189 4.01 -6.24 12.36
CA ARG A 189 3.15 -6.67 13.47
C ARG A 189 1.99 -5.71 13.73
N LEU A 190 2.25 -4.40 13.67
CA LEU A 190 1.19 -3.40 13.84
C LEU A 190 0.20 -3.40 12.67
N LEU A 191 0.65 -3.58 11.43
CA LEU A 191 -0.24 -3.69 10.26
C LEU A 191 -1.14 -4.93 10.35
N ASP A 192 -0.60 -6.07 10.81
CA ASP A 192 -1.39 -7.28 11.04
C ASP A 192 -2.44 -7.06 12.14
N ARG A 193 -2.07 -6.42 13.26
CA ARG A 193 -3.00 -6.05 14.34
C ARG A 193 -4.06 -5.06 13.84
N ARG A 194 -3.66 -4.05 13.09
CA ARG A 194 -4.56 -3.06 12.48
C ARG A 194 -5.62 -3.71 11.59
N ARG A 195 -5.18 -4.63 10.72
CA ARG A 195 -6.07 -5.38 9.82
C ARG A 195 -7.09 -6.21 10.60
N TYR A 196 -6.64 -6.86 11.66
CA TYR A 196 -7.52 -7.62 12.54
C TYR A 196 -8.59 -6.73 13.19
N VAL A 197 -8.19 -5.62 13.82
CA VAL A 197 -9.10 -4.64 14.44
C VAL A 197 -10.07 -4.07 13.39
N GLN A 198 -9.60 -3.75 12.19
CA GLN A 198 -10.44 -3.26 11.10
C GLN A 198 -11.54 -4.28 10.70
N ASN A 199 -11.22 -5.57 10.69
CA ASN A 199 -12.20 -6.62 10.40
C ASN A 199 -13.27 -6.70 11.49
N LEU A 200 -12.90 -6.55 12.77
CA LEU A 200 -13.86 -6.49 13.88
C LEU A 200 -14.80 -5.30 13.74
N VAL A 201 -14.27 -4.11 13.45
CA VAL A 201 -15.09 -2.91 13.18
C VAL A 201 -16.07 -3.17 12.05
N ALA A 202 -15.60 -3.70 10.93
CA ALA A 202 -16.44 -3.96 9.75
C ALA A 202 -17.54 -5.01 10.04
N GLU A 203 -17.26 -5.99 10.90
CA GLU A 203 -18.26 -6.97 11.33
C GLU A 203 -19.35 -6.31 12.18
N VAL A 204 -18.98 -5.51 13.17
CA VAL A 204 -19.93 -4.78 14.02
C VAL A 204 -20.80 -3.83 13.19
N GLU A 205 -20.18 -3.02 12.32
CA GLU A 205 -20.90 -2.07 11.45
C GLU A 205 -21.93 -2.77 10.55
N ARG A 206 -21.59 -3.96 10.04
CA ARG A 206 -22.50 -4.76 9.21
C ARG A 206 -23.72 -5.22 10.01
N GLU A 207 -23.53 -5.69 11.24
CA GLU A 207 -24.64 -6.16 12.09
C GLU A 207 -25.50 -4.99 12.60
N LEU A 208 -24.90 -3.85 12.89
CA LEU A 208 -25.64 -2.64 13.29
C LEU A 208 -26.46 -2.02 12.14
N ALA A 209 -26.09 -2.28 10.89
CA ALA A 209 -26.81 -1.78 9.70
C ALA A 209 -28.02 -2.65 9.32
N ASN A 210 -28.15 -3.86 9.85
CA ASN A 210 -29.26 -4.78 9.62
C ASN A 210 -30.34 -4.59 10.68
#